data_eee29a69be0409bc0e1e224af9081cb2
#
_entry.id   eee29a69be0409bc0e1e224af9081cb2
#
_cell.length_a   1.000
_cell.length_b   1.000
_cell.length_c   1.000
_cell.angle_alpha   90.00
_cell.angle_beta   90.00
_cell.angle_gamma   90.00
#
_symmetry.space_group_name_H-M   'P 1'
#
loop_
_entity.id
_entity.type
_entity.pdbx_description
1 polymer ?
#
loop_
_entity_poly.entity_id
_entity_poly.type
_entity_poly.pdbx_seq_one_letter_code
_entity_poly.pdbx_strand_id
1 'polypeptide(L)'
;DRREALVDENLFAYRQAVLTAIKEVDNALVIESKQREHIKGLEKVESAARKALEEAGVRYRNGLNDYLPVLTQLLAVQRLERDLIRQRANLFNARISLYRALGGTWTESLTP
;
A
#
# COMPACT_ATOMS: atom_id res chain seq x y z
N ASP A 1 29.62 32.52 -24.41
CA ASP A 1 30.66 32.51 -23.41
C ASP A 1 30.58 31.23 -22.58
N ARG A 2 31.75 30.67 -22.22
CA ARG A 2 31.89 29.41 -21.51
C ARG A 2 31.16 29.44 -20.14
N ARG A 3 31.12 30.60 -19.47
CA ARG A 3 30.41 30.77 -18.21
C ARG A 3 28.88 30.72 -18.39
N GLU A 4 28.37 31.33 -19.43
CA GLU A 4 26.93 31.32 -19.75
C GLU A 4 26.48 29.90 -20.09
N ALA A 5 27.26 29.13 -20.85
CA ALA A 5 26.96 27.74 -21.16
C ALA A 5 26.94 26.86 -19.91
N LEU A 6 27.85 27.08 -18.95
CA LEU A 6 27.85 26.36 -17.66
C LEU A 6 26.64 26.71 -16.77
N VAL A 7 26.23 27.98 -16.77
CA VAL A 7 25.03 28.42 -16.04
C VAL A 7 23.77 27.79 -16.64
N ASP A 8 23.67 27.79 -17.96
CA ASP A 8 22.54 27.17 -18.68
C ASP A 8 22.48 25.65 -18.45
N GLU A 9 23.62 25.00 -18.47
CA GLU A 9 23.73 23.56 -18.17
C GLU A 9 23.30 23.25 -16.74
N ASN A 10 23.77 24.01 -15.76
CA ASN A 10 23.39 23.86 -14.36
C ASN A 10 21.90 24.14 -14.13
N LEU A 11 21.35 25.14 -14.79
CA LEU A 11 19.93 25.48 -14.72
C LEU A 11 19.07 24.36 -15.33
N PHE A 12 19.48 23.80 -16.45
CA PHE A 12 18.81 22.68 -17.09
C PHE A 12 18.83 21.43 -16.18
N ALA A 13 19.99 21.09 -15.60
CA ALA A 13 20.14 19.99 -14.65
C ALA A 13 19.24 20.18 -13.42
N TYR A 14 19.16 21.41 -12.88
CA TYR A 14 18.27 21.75 -11.76
C TYR A 14 16.81 21.53 -12.12
N ARG A 15 16.35 22.04 -13.27
CA ARG A 15 14.98 21.82 -13.76
C ARG A 15 14.66 20.35 -13.91
N GLN A 16 15.59 19.58 -14.48
CA GLN A 16 15.42 18.14 -14.66
C GLN A 16 15.31 17.42 -13.32
N ALA A 17 16.12 17.79 -12.34
CA ALA A 17 16.06 17.24 -10.98
C ALA A 17 14.72 17.53 -10.30
N VAL A 18 14.20 18.76 -10.43
CA VAL A 18 12.89 19.17 -9.89
C VAL A 18 11.75 18.37 -10.55
N LEU A 19 11.77 18.24 -11.86
CA LEU A 19 10.76 17.48 -12.60
C LEU A 19 10.77 15.99 -12.22
N THR A 20 11.95 15.41 -12.04
CA THR A 20 12.09 14.03 -11.59
C THR A 20 11.54 13.85 -10.18
N ALA A 21 11.85 14.77 -9.26
CA ALA A 21 11.34 14.75 -7.90
C ALA A 21 9.80 14.85 -7.84
N ILE A 22 9.20 15.74 -8.64
CA ILE A 22 7.74 15.88 -8.74
C ILE A 22 7.12 14.58 -9.27
N LYS A 23 7.70 13.99 -10.29
CA LYS A 23 7.24 12.74 -10.88
C LYS A 23 7.29 11.58 -9.87
N GLU A 24 8.36 11.49 -9.08
CA GLU A 24 8.49 10.48 -8.03
C GLU A 24 7.44 10.64 -6.95
N VAL A 25 7.14 11.88 -6.52
CA VAL A 25 6.07 12.16 -5.55
C VAL A 25 4.70 11.79 -6.12
N ASP A 26 4.41 12.17 -7.37
CA ASP A 26 3.14 11.83 -8.03
C ASP A 26 2.97 10.31 -8.14
N ASN A 27 4.00 9.59 -8.54
CA ASN A 27 3.97 8.13 -8.61
C ASN A 27 3.74 7.49 -7.23
N ALA A 28 4.41 7.99 -6.20
CA ALA A 28 4.25 7.49 -4.83
C ALA A 28 2.83 7.72 -4.28
N LEU A 29 2.22 8.88 -4.59
CA LEU A 29 0.84 9.19 -4.23
C LEU A 29 -0.16 8.26 -4.92
N VAL A 30 0.04 7.96 -6.19
CA VAL A 30 -0.80 7.03 -6.96
C VAL A 30 -0.70 5.62 -6.39
N ILE A 31 0.49 5.14 -6.08
CA ILE A 31 0.72 3.82 -5.49
C ILE A 31 0.04 3.72 -4.12
N GLU A 32 0.19 4.72 -3.27
CA GLU A 32 -0.44 4.76 -1.95
C GLU A 32 -1.97 4.76 -2.04
N SER A 33 -2.53 5.55 -2.95
CA SER A 33 -3.98 5.60 -3.19
C SER A 33 -4.54 4.26 -3.65
N LYS A 34 -3.90 3.62 -4.63
CA LYS A 34 -4.30 2.29 -5.12
C LYS A 34 -4.19 1.23 -4.03
N GLN A 35 -3.15 1.30 -3.21
CA GLN A 35 -2.97 0.37 -2.11
C GLN A 35 -4.08 0.50 -1.06
N ARG A 36 -4.50 1.72 -0.74
CA ARG A 36 -5.64 1.96 0.16
C ARG A 36 -6.95 1.41 -0.38
N GLU A 37 -7.22 1.59 -1.66
CA GLU A 37 -8.41 1.03 -2.31
C GLU A 37 -8.39 -0.50 -2.29
N HIS A 38 -7.25 -1.09 -2.56
CA HIS A 38 -7.07 -2.55 -2.51
C HIS A 38 -7.36 -3.09 -1.10
N ILE A 39 -6.85 -2.44 -0.06
CA ILE A 39 -7.10 -2.82 1.34
C ILE A 39 -8.60 -2.72 1.67
N LYS A 40 -9.28 -1.66 1.26
CA LYS A 40 -10.74 -1.52 1.46
C LYS A 40 -11.52 -2.67 0.79
N GLY A 41 -11.11 -3.07 -0.42
CA GLY A 41 -11.67 -4.21 -1.11
C GLY A 41 -11.47 -5.53 -0.34
N LEU A 42 -10.27 -5.76 0.17
CA LEU A 42 -9.95 -6.93 0.99
C LEU A 42 -10.73 -6.94 2.32
N GLU A 43 -10.90 -5.81 2.96
CA GLU A 43 -11.70 -5.69 4.19
C GLU A 43 -13.16 -6.08 3.97
N LYS A 44 -13.73 -5.71 2.83
CA LYS A 44 -15.09 -6.12 2.44
C LYS A 44 -15.19 -7.63 2.22
N VAL A 45 -14.23 -8.21 1.52
CA VAL A 45 -14.18 -9.66 1.27
C VAL A 45 -13.99 -10.42 2.58
N GLU A 46 -13.12 -9.95 3.46
CA GLU A 46 -12.89 -10.54 4.78
C GLU A 46 -14.15 -10.49 5.65
N SER A 47 -14.85 -9.37 5.66
CA SER A 47 -16.13 -9.22 6.38
C SER A 47 -17.20 -10.19 5.86
N ALA A 48 -17.28 -10.37 4.54
CA ALA A 48 -18.19 -11.33 3.92
C ALA A 48 -17.82 -12.77 4.28
N ALA A 49 -16.53 -13.09 4.31
CA ALA A 49 -16.04 -14.41 4.70
C ALA A 49 -16.33 -14.72 6.17
N ARG A 50 -16.22 -13.75 7.07
CA ARG A 50 -16.61 -13.90 8.49
C ARG A 50 -18.10 -14.20 8.65
N LYS A 51 -18.95 -13.53 7.89
CA LYS A 51 -20.40 -13.81 7.88
C LYS A 51 -20.69 -15.22 7.39
N ALA A 52 -20.03 -15.65 6.33
CA ALA A 52 -20.17 -17.00 5.81
C ALA A 52 -19.69 -18.05 6.83
N LEU A 53 -18.63 -17.78 7.58
CA LEU A 53 -18.15 -18.63 8.67
C LEU A 53 -19.18 -18.74 9.79
N GLU A 54 -19.77 -17.61 10.20
CA GLU A 54 -20.80 -17.56 11.24
C GLU A 54 -22.03 -18.36 10.82
N GLU A 55 -22.53 -18.17 9.59
CA GLU A 55 -23.67 -18.91 9.04
C GLU A 55 -23.38 -20.42 8.97
N ALA A 56 -22.20 -20.83 8.50
CA ALA A 56 -21.80 -22.22 8.47
C ALA A 56 -21.76 -22.82 9.89
N GLY A 57 -21.28 -22.05 10.86
CA GLY A 57 -21.27 -22.47 12.27
C GLY A 57 -22.67 -22.64 12.85
N VAL A 58 -23.61 -21.74 12.55
CA VAL A 58 -25.01 -21.85 12.95
C VAL A 58 -25.66 -23.08 12.36
N ARG A 59 -25.50 -23.33 11.07
CA ARG A 59 -26.02 -24.51 10.39
C ARG A 59 -25.45 -25.82 10.96
N TYR A 60 -24.16 -25.83 11.27
CA TYR A 60 -23.52 -26.97 11.91
C TYR A 60 -24.12 -27.27 13.29
N ARG A 61 -24.27 -26.25 14.14
CA ARG A 61 -24.88 -26.43 15.47
C ARG A 61 -26.32 -26.90 15.41
N ASN A 62 -27.03 -26.52 14.36
CA ASN A 62 -28.42 -26.94 14.13
C ASN A 62 -28.52 -28.30 13.39
N GLY A 63 -27.41 -28.97 13.12
CA GLY A 63 -27.39 -30.25 12.46
C GLY A 63 -27.69 -30.23 10.97
N LEU A 64 -27.65 -29.05 10.33
CA LEU A 64 -28.00 -28.89 8.92
C LEU A 64 -26.82 -29.14 7.96
N ASN A 65 -25.59 -28.99 8.44
CA ASN A 65 -24.37 -29.17 7.66
C ASN A 65 -23.34 -29.98 8.43
N ASP A 66 -22.43 -30.61 7.67
CA ASP A 66 -21.19 -31.20 8.21
C ASP A 66 -20.25 -30.09 8.70
N TYR A 67 -19.17 -30.47 9.37
CA TYR A 67 -18.15 -29.55 9.84
C TYR A 67 -17.26 -28.99 8.72
N LEU A 68 -17.16 -29.67 7.58
CA LEU A 68 -16.30 -29.27 6.46
C LEU A 68 -16.57 -27.83 5.96
N PRO A 69 -17.82 -27.37 5.77
CA PRO A 69 -18.09 -25.99 5.40
C PRO A 69 -17.57 -24.97 6.43
N VAL A 70 -17.66 -25.28 7.72
CA VAL A 70 -17.12 -24.42 8.80
C VAL A 70 -15.60 -24.32 8.67
N LEU A 71 -14.92 -25.43 8.50
CA LEU A 71 -13.46 -25.47 8.34
C LEU A 71 -13.00 -24.73 7.07
N THR A 72 -13.71 -24.92 5.96
CA THR A 72 -13.42 -24.23 4.69
C THR A 72 -13.51 -22.71 4.85
N GLN A 73 -14.56 -22.21 5.50
CA GLN A 73 -14.74 -20.77 5.73
C GLN A 73 -13.73 -20.23 6.74
N LEU A 74 -13.38 -21.00 7.76
CA LEU A 74 -12.36 -20.62 8.72
C LEU A 74 -10.99 -20.41 8.04
N LEU A 75 -10.60 -21.33 7.18
CA LEU A 75 -9.35 -21.23 6.41
C LEU A 75 -9.36 -20.03 5.47
N ALA A 76 -10.50 -19.73 4.85
CA ALA A 76 -10.68 -18.55 3.99
C ALA A 76 -10.50 -17.25 4.79
N VAL A 77 -11.12 -17.14 5.95
CA VAL A 77 -10.97 -15.97 6.85
C VAL A 77 -9.52 -15.80 7.27
N GLN A 78 -8.85 -16.87 7.69
CA GLN A 78 -7.45 -16.80 8.11
C GLN A 78 -6.52 -16.36 6.98
N ARG A 79 -6.76 -16.80 5.76
CA ARG A 79 -6.00 -16.37 4.57
C ARG A 79 -6.19 -14.88 4.32
N LEU A 80 -7.42 -14.41 4.35
CA LEU A 80 -7.75 -12.99 4.15
C LEU A 80 -7.16 -12.09 5.23
N GLU A 81 -7.18 -12.54 6.49
CA GLU A 81 -6.52 -11.83 7.59
C GLU A 81 -5.01 -11.69 7.37
N ARG A 82 -4.33 -12.75 6.94
CA ARG A 82 -2.91 -12.69 6.59
C ARG A 82 -2.64 -11.76 5.42
N ASP A 83 -3.48 -11.80 4.39
CA ASP A 83 -3.35 -10.92 3.23
C ASP A 83 -3.53 -9.46 3.63
N LEU A 84 -4.51 -9.15 4.50
CA LEU A 84 -4.72 -7.80 5.05
C LEU A 84 -3.50 -7.29 5.82
N ILE A 85 -2.91 -8.11 6.68
CA ILE A 85 -1.69 -7.76 7.41
C ILE A 85 -0.56 -7.42 6.44
N ARG A 86 -0.37 -8.25 5.41
CA ARG A 86 0.64 -8.03 4.37
C ARG A 86 0.40 -6.73 3.61
N GLN A 87 -0.84 -6.48 3.21
CA GLN A 87 -1.19 -5.28 2.45
C GLN A 87 -1.08 -4.01 3.29
N ARG A 88 -1.40 -4.07 4.57
CA ARG A 88 -1.19 -2.95 5.51
C ARG A 88 0.30 -2.66 5.70
N ALA A 89 1.14 -3.68 5.77
CA ALA A 89 2.60 -3.51 5.80
C ALA A 89 3.11 -2.86 4.51
N ASN A 90 2.60 -3.28 3.35
CA ASN A 90 2.94 -2.67 2.06
C ASN A 90 2.50 -1.19 1.99
N LEU A 91 1.33 -0.86 2.53
CA LEU A 91 0.86 0.53 2.62
C LEU A 91 1.80 1.36 3.51
N PHE A 92 2.20 0.84 4.64
CA PHE A 92 3.15 1.49 5.54
C PHE A 92 4.48 1.77 4.84
N ASN A 93 5.01 0.79 4.11
CA ASN A 93 6.24 0.96 3.32
C ASN A 93 6.08 1.99 2.20
N ALA A 94 4.92 2.03 1.55
CA ALA A 94 4.61 3.03 0.53
C ALA A 94 4.56 4.44 1.11
N ARG A 95 4.00 4.61 2.31
CA ARG A 95 4.02 5.90 3.05
C ARG A 95 5.42 6.32 3.43
N ILE A 96 6.25 5.41 3.89
CA ILE A 96 7.67 5.70 4.19
C ILE A 96 8.38 6.18 2.92
N SER A 97 8.17 5.52 1.79
CA SER A 97 8.74 5.93 0.49
C SER A 97 8.26 7.30 0.06
N LEU A 98 6.99 7.62 0.29
CA LEU A 98 6.42 8.94 0.02
C LEU A 98 7.07 10.02 0.89
N TYR A 99 7.22 9.78 2.19
CA TYR A 99 7.90 10.73 3.09
C TYR A 99 9.35 10.95 2.72
N ARG A 100 10.07 9.91 2.30
CA ARG A 100 11.44 10.04 1.79
C ARG A 100 11.49 10.89 0.52
N ALA A 101 10.55 10.71 -0.41
CA ALA A 101 10.47 11.50 -1.63
C ALA A 101 10.17 12.97 -1.35
N LEU A 102 9.35 13.26 -0.32
CA LEU A 102 8.97 14.62 0.07
C LEU A 102 10.04 15.34 0.88
N GLY A 103 10.85 14.63 1.67
CA GLY A 103 11.71 15.28 2.65
C GLY A 103 13.09 14.66 2.89
N GLY A 104 13.35 13.45 2.37
CA GLY A 104 14.48 12.63 2.80
C GLY A 104 15.86 13.05 2.33
N THR A 105 15.96 13.88 1.28
CA THR A 105 17.27 14.23 0.69
C THR A 105 17.89 15.50 1.24
N TRP A 106 17.10 16.40 1.81
CA TRP A 106 17.67 17.63 2.36
C TRP A 106 18.04 17.54 3.84
N THR A 107 17.58 16.56 4.56
CA THR A 107 18.08 16.30 5.91
C THR A 107 19.49 15.72 5.91
N GLU A 108 19.87 14.97 4.88
CA GLU A 108 21.24 14.48 4.71
C GLU A 108 22.24 15.60 4.37
N SER A 109 21.80 16.65 3.68
CA SER A 109 22.62 17.82 3.36
C SER A 109 22.78 18.80 4.52
N LEU A 110 22.03 18.63 5.60
CA LEU A 110 22.07 19.48 6.80
C LEU A 110 22.86 18.86 7.96
N THR A 111 23.33 17.64 7.84
CA THR A 111 24.26 17.05 8.80
C THR A 111 25.68 17.57 8.49
N PRO A 112 26.35 18.27 9.43
CA PRO A 112 27.71 18.73 9.25
C PRO A 112 28.72 17.60 9.13
#